data_6a93739720319f9d795cf17f6428c877
#
_entry.id   6a93739720319f9d795cf17f6428c877
#
_cell.length_a   1.000
_cell.length_b   1.000
_cell.length_c   1.000
_cell.angle_alpha   90.00
_cell.angle_beta   90.00
_cell.angle_gamma   90.00
#
_symmetry.space_group_name_H-M   'P 1'
#
loop_
_entity.id
_entity.type
_entity.pdbx_description
1 polymer ?
#
loop_
_entity_poly.entity_id
_entity_poly.type
_entity_poly.pdbx_seq_one_letter_code
_entity_poly.pdbx_strand_id
1 'polypeptide(L)'
;MLNHLQKELNELVNRGLDRTLRIAVTGLSRSGKTAFITSLMNQMLHINRVDNGHLPLFDAARQHRILAVQRVPQLDLSIPRFDYEGNLNALSQDPPMWPQSTRGVSETRLAIRYQRSDGLLRHLKEKGTLYLDIFDYPGEWLLDLPLLDLGFEEWSLELQRQLNGTHAALAQSWLTKVAKIQLTDTADEDILAQLAKDYTDYLWQCKKQGLHFIQPGRFVLPGELEGAPALQFFPLLHLSASQWQQLKREAKSESYFAVLTKRYEYYRQHIVKGFYENYFETFDRQVILADCLTPLNHSRQAFSDMQQALHQLFRNFHYGKRHLLNRLFSPKIDKLMFIATKADHITTDQLPNLIGLMRQLVQEGGRYVEFADIATDYTAIASIRATQQVVVNQNGQSFKALQGIRSSDKQKVTLYPGSVPGRLPSADFWQNQKFEFDQFEPRRLEQGENIPHLRMDAVLQFLLGDKL
;
A
#
# COMPACT_ATOMS: atom_id res chain seq x y z
N MET A 1 -17.65 28.35 -40.30
CA MET A 1 -18.42 28.50 -39.06
C MET A 1 -19.12 27.22 -38.67
N LEU A 2 -19.94 26.60 -39.52
CA LEU A 2 -20.62 25.31 -39.23
C LEU A 2 -19.64 24.15 -38.87
N ASN A 3 -18.53 24.01 -39.59
CA ASN A 3 -17.53 22.98 -39.33
C ASN A 3 -16.77 23.21 -37.99
N HIS A 4 -16.64 24.44 -37.53
CA HIS A 4 -16.01 24.77 -36.26
C HIS A 4 -16.94 24.44 -35.09
N LEU A 5 -18.23 24.81 -35.20
CA LEU A 5 -19.27 24.47 -34.23
C LEU A 5 -19.49 22.96 -34.13
N GLN A 6 -19.48 22.22 -35.23
CA GLN A 6 -19.57 20.78 -35.25
C GLN A 6 -18.34 20.11 -34.58
N LYS A 7 -17.16 20.69 -34.74
CA LYS A 7 -15.93 20.22 -34.10
C LYS A 7 -15.96 20.46 -32.59
N GLU A 8 -16.41 21.66 -32.16
CA GLU A 8 -16.57 22.01 -30.76
C GLU A 8 -17.67 21.18 -30.06
N LEU A 9 -18.82 20.95 -30.73
CA LEU A 9 -19.87 20.06 -30.23
C LEU A 9 -19.38 18.61 -30.12
N ASN A 10 -18.64 18.13 -31.11
CA ASN A 10 -18.04 16.79 -31.05
C ASN A 10 -16.95 16.69 -29.97
N GLU A 11 -16.20 17.74 -29.70
CA GLU A 11 -15.23 17.76 -28.61
C GLU A 11 -15.92 17.79 -27.23
N LEU A 12 -17.00 18.53 -27.06
CA LEU A 12 -17.82 18.57 -25.87
C LEU A 12 -18.51 17.21 -25.59
N VAL A 13 -19.12 16.61 -26.61
CA VAL A 13 -19.71 15.26 -26.53
C VAL A 13 -18.62 14.21 -26.26
N ASN A 14 -17.43 14.37 -26.85
CA ASN A 14 -16.30 13.49 -26.62
C ASN A 14 -15.79 13.58 -25.17
N ARG A 15 -15.68 14.78 -24.60
CA ARG A 15 -15.30 14.99 -23.19
C ARG A 15 -16.35 14.45 -22.23
N GLY A 16 -17.62 14.52 -22.55
CA GLY A 16 -18.72 13.94 -21.75
C GLY A 16 -18.81 12.41 -21.80
N LEU A 17 -18.22 11.78 -22.83
CA LEU A 17 -18.18 10.32 -23.01
C LEU A 17 -16.86 9.67 -22.55
N ASP A 18 -15.83 10.46 -22.34
CA ASP A 18 -14.55 9.99 -21.83
C ASP A 18 -14.66 9.74 -20.31
N ARG A 19 -14.17 8.60 -19.87
CA ARG A 19 -14.28 8.15 -18.47
C ARG A 19 -12.94 8.35 -17.77
N THR A 20 -13.00 8.77 -16.52
CA THR A 20 -11.83 8.77 -15.62
C THR A 20 -12.01 7.66 -14.60
N LEU A 21 -10.94 6.93 -14.33
CA LEU A 21 -10.84 5.91 -13.31
C LEU A 21 -9.64 6.23 -12.41
N ARG A 22 -9.88 6.39 -11.13
CA ARG A 22 -8.87 6.71 -10.12
C ARG A 22 -8.54 5.45 -9.31
N ILE A 23 -7.30 4.98 -9.44
CA ILE A 23 -6.80 3.79 -8.74
C ILE A 23 -5.78 4.20 -7.70
N ALA A 24 -6.06 3.84 -6.46
CA ALA A 24 -5.13 3.96 -5.37
C ALA A 24 -4.27 2.70 -5.24
N VAL A 25 -2.96 2.86 -5.16
CA VAL A 25 -2.01 1.78 -4.89
C VAL A 25 -1.38 2.02 -3.53
N THR A 26 -1.62 1.11 -2.63
CA THR A 26 -1.07 1.15 -1.28
C THR A 26 -0.53 -0.22 -0.88
N GLY A 27 0.04 -0.30 0.28
CA GLY A 27 0.54 -1.57 0.83
C GLY A 27 1.47 -1.31 2.00
N LEU A 28 1.67 -2.32 2.79
CA LEU A 28 2.57 -2.28 3.93
C LEU A 28 3.99 -1.92 3.51
N SER A 29 4.81 -1.53 4.47
CA SER A 29 6.21 -1.18 4.23
C SER A 29 6.92 -2.29 3.44
N ARG A 30 7.72 -1.91 2.44
CA ARG A 30 8.49 -2.84 1.57
C ARG A 30 7.64 -3.82 0.76
N SER A 31 6.36 -3.58 0.59
CA SER A 31 5.46 -4.43 -0.23
C SER A 31 5.67 -4.29 -1.75
N GLY A 32 6.57 -3.43 -2.22
CA GLY A 32 6.88 -3.29 -3.64
C GLY A 32 5.91 -2.39 -4.42
N LYS A 33 5.30 -1.39 -3.78
CA LYS A 33 4.38 -0.42 -4.44
C LYS A 33 4.98 0.24 -5.67
N THR A 34 6.17 0.85 -5.51
CA THR A 34 6.85 1.54 -6.61
C THR A 34 7.13 0.59 -7.78
N ALA A 35 7.62 -0.63 -7.49
CA ALA A 35 7.83 -1.67 -8.51
C ALA A 35 6.52 -2.06 -9.21
N PHE A 36 5.41 -2.14 -8.45
CA PHE A 36 4.09 -2.44 -9.00
C PHE A 36 3.62 -1.35 -9.99
N ILE A 37 3.64 -0.09 -9.59
CA ILE A 37 3.21 1.01 -10.46
C ILE A 37 4.12 1.14 -11.68
N THR A 38 5.43 1.03 -11.49
CA THR A 38 6.41 1.05 -12.60
C THR A 38 6.11 -0.06 -13.62
N SER A 39 5.87 -1.29 -13.14
CA SER A 39 5.54 -2.41 -14.01
C SER A 39 4.18 -2.25 -14.69
N LEU A 40 3.14 -1.85 -13.95
CA LEU A 40 1.82 -1.60 -14.52
C LEU A 40 1.88 -0.57 -15.65
N MET A 41 2.56 0.56 -15.41
CA MET A 41 2.76 1.59 -16.43
C MET A 41 3.53 1.05 -17.64
N ASN A 42 4.60 0.27 -17.39
CA ASN A 42 5.41 -0.32 -18.46
C ASN A 42 4.58 -1.25 -19.33
N GLN A 43 3.78 -2.16 -18.73
CA GLN A 43 2.91 -3.06 -19.47
C GLN A 43 1.88 -2.29 -20.33
N MET A 44 1.29 -1.24 -19.77
CA MET A 44 0.29 -0.44 -20.49
C MET A 44 0.91 0.38 -21.62
N LEU A 45 2.06 1.03 -21.39
CA LEU A 45 2.73 1.87 -22.40
C LEU A 45 3.31 1.06 -23.57
N HIS A 46 3.66 -0.21 -23.33
CA HIS A 46 4.21 -1.10 -24.34
C HIS A 46 3.20 -2.12 -24.92
N ILE A 47 1.92 -1.98 -24.58
CA ILE A 47 0.89 -2.97 -24.92
C ILE A 47 0.81 -3.30 -26.42
N ASN A 48 1.15 -2.35 -27.30
CA ASN A 48 1.11 -2.50 -28.76
C ASN A 48 2.50 -2.74 -29.39
N ARG A 49 3.59 -2.80 -28.57
CA ARG A 49 4.96 -2.97 -29.09
C ARG A 49 5.43 -4.42 -29.12
N VAL A 50 4.78 -5.27 -28.36
CA VAL A 50 5.14 -6.67 -28.20
C VAL A 50 3.95 -7.53 -28.63
N ASP A 51 4.19 -8.71 -29.17
CA ASP A 51 3.13 -9.70 -29.38
C ASP A 51 2.33 -9.83 -28.07
N ASN A 52 0.99 -9.70 -28.16
CA ASN A 52 0.08 -9.63 -27.00
C ASN A 52 0.12 -10.86 -26.07
N GLY A 53 1.02 -11.80 -26.33
CA GLY A 53 1.26 -12.98 -25.51
C GLY A 53 1.76 -12.73 -24.09
N HIS A 54 2.18 -11.49 -23.76
CA HIS A 54 2.65 -11.16 -22.41
C HIS A 54 1.52 -10.81 -21.43
N LEU A 55 0.29 -10.55 -21.91
CA LEU A 55 -0.89 -10.25 -21.08
C LEU A 55 -2.10 -11.15 -21.44
N PRO A 56 -1.96 -12.49 -21.37
CA PRO A 56 -2.96 -13.42 -21.89
C PRO A 56 -4.31 -13.38 -21.16
N LEU A 57 -4.34 -12.96 -19.90
CA LEU A 57 -5.58 -12.86 -19.11
C LEU A 57 -6.23 -11.49 -19.20
N PHE A 58 -5.62 -10.52 -19.88
CA PHE A 58 -6.20 -9.19 -20.06
C PHE A 58 -6.97 -9.13 -21.40
N ASP A 59 -8.29 -9.30 -21.34
CA ASP A 59 -9.14 -9.44 -22.53
C ASP A 59 -9.02 -8.28 -23.52
N ALA A 60 -8.96 -7.06 -23.06
CA ALA A 60 -8.83 -5.90 -23.92
C ALA A 60 -7.51 -5.90 -24.73
N ALA A 61 -6.42 -6.42 -24.15
CA ALA A 61 -5.16 -6.63 -24.84
C ALA A 61 -5.24 -7.81 -25.80
N ARG A 62 -5.70 -8.96 -25.31
CA ARG A 62 -5.84 -10.20 -26.10
C ARG A 62 -6.73 -10.02 -27.34
N GLN A 63 -7.77 -9.20 -27.23
CA GLN A 63 -8.70 -8.88 -28.32
C GLN A 63 -8.24 -7.68 -29.17
N HIS A 64 -7.04 -7.17 -28.98
CA HIS A 64 -6.48 -6.01 -29.69
C HIS A 64 -7.37 -4.75 -29.63
N ARG A 65 -8.17 -4.61 -28.58
CA ARG A 65 -9.07 -3.46 -28.42
C ARG A 65 -8.38 -2.19 -27.94
N ILE A 66 -7.20 -2.28 -27.33
CA ILE A 66 -6.42 -1.12 -26.92
C ILE A 66 -5.64 -0.60 -28.11
N LEU A 67 -5.98 0.61 -28.55
CA LEU A 67 -5.44 1.24 -29.76
C LEU A 67 -4.16 2.03 -29.49
N ALA A 68 -4.09 2.71 -28.35
CA ALA A 68 -2.93 3.50 -27.93
C ALA A 68 -2.98 3.75 -26.41
N VAL A 69 -1.82 3.82 -25.79
CA VAL A 69 -1.66 4.29 -24.42
C VAL A 69 -0.53 5.30 -24.37
N GLN A 70 -0.76 6.42 -23.70
CA GLN A 70 0.25 7.46 -23.48
C GLN A 70 0.11 8.10 -22.11
N ARG A 71 1.21 8.62 -21.59
CA ARG A 71 1.15 9.49 -20.41
C ARG A 71 0.67 10.86 -20.80
N VAL A 72 -0.22 11.44 -19.99
CA VAL A 72 -0.75 12.78 -20.18
C VAL A 72 -0.55 13.58 -18.89
N PRO A 73 -0.62 14.93 -18.93
CA PRO A 73 -0.56 15.74 -17.72
C PRO A 73 -1.63 15.34 -16.71
N GLN A 74 -1.25 15.22 -15.42
CA GLN A 74 -2.18 15.04 -14.31
C GLN A 74 -2.99 16.32 -14.10
N LEU A 75 -4.16 16.19 -13.46
CA LEU A 75 -5.06 17.32 -13.23
C LEU A 75 -4.65 18.14 -12.01
N ASP A 76 -4.21 17.47 -10.95
CA ASP A 76 -3.76 18.12 -9.73
C ASP A 76 -2.27 18.46 -9.83
N LEU A 77 -1.99 19.75 -9.94
CA LEU A 77 -0.62 20.27 -10.06
C LEU A 77 0.12 20.34 -8.71
N SER A 78 -0.57 20.14 -7.60
CA SER A 78 0.02 20.14 -6.25
C SER A 78 0.64 18.78 -5.87
N ILE A 79 0.24 17.69 -6.57
CA ILE A 79 0.74 16.35 -6.31
C ILE A 79 2.01 16.11 -7.15
N PRO A 80 3.12 15.66 -6.53
CA PRO A 80 4.31 15.26 -7.25
C PRO A 80 4.02 14.16 -8.28
N ARG A 81 4.67 14.25 -9.43
CA ARG A 81 4.56 13.22 -10.47
C ARG A 81 5.33 11.96 -10.07
N PHE A 82 4.74 10.79 -10.32
CA PHE A 82 5.42 9.50 -10.15
C PHE A 82 6.66 9.40 -11.07
N ASP A 83 7.81 9.07 -10.49
CA ASP A 83 9.10 9.02 -11.19
C ASP A 83 9.29 7.70 -11.94
N TYR A 84 8.54 7.54 -13.03
CA TYR A 84 8.60 6.33 -13.86
C TYR A 84 9.95 6.16 -14.55
N GLU A 85 10.54 7.23 -15.09
CA GLU A 85 11.82 7.20 -15.79
C GLU A 85 12.98 6.87 -14.84
N GLY A 86 13.03 7.51 -13.68
CA GLY A 86 14.03 7.21 -12.66
C GLY A 86 13.98 5.74 -12.22
N ASN A 87 12.78 5.19 -12.07
CA ASN A 87 12.60 3.79 -11.71
C ASN A 87 13.05 2.83 -12.83
N LEU A 88 12.79 3.14 -14.10
CA LEU A 88 13.32 2.36 -15.23
C LEU A 88 14.84 2.45 -15.32
N ASN A 89 15.38 3.64 -15.13
CA ASN A 89 16.85 3.84 -15.14
C ASN A 89 17.52 3.02 -14.03
N ALA A 90 16.91 2.94 -12.83
CA ALA A 90 17.44 2.11 -11.76
C ALA A 90 17.52 0.62 -12.15
N LEU A 91 16.51 0.11 -12.86
CA LEU A 91 16.51 -1.27 -13.35
C LEU A 91 17.49 -1.52 -14.50
N SER A 92 17.83 -0.48 -15.28
CA SER A 92 18.65 -0.61 -16.49
C SER A 92 20.13 -0.40 -16.24
N GLN A 93 20.52 0.19 -15.11
CA GLN A 93 21.92 0.44 -14.77
C GLN A 93 22.69 -0.85 -14.44
N ASP A 94 24.01 -0.75 -14.27
CA ASP A 94 24.90 -1.86 -13.93
C ASP A 94 25.70 -1.53 -12.65
N PRO A 95 25.47 -2.26 -11.52
CA PRO A 95 24.44 -3.28 -11.30
C PRO A 95 23.03 -2.69 -11.25
N PRO A 96 21.98 -3.48 -11.61
CA PRO A 96 20.61 -3.01 -11.54
C PRO A 96 20.18 -2.82 -10.09
N MET A 97 19.30 -1.84 -9.86
CA MET A 97 18.78 -1.54 -8.53
C MET A 97 17.24 -1.57 -8.51
N TRP A 98 16.69 -1.97 -7.37
CA TRP A 98 15.26 -1.86 -7.13
C TRP A 98 14.81 -0.40 -7.13
N PRO A 99 13.59 -0.08 -7.66
CA PRO A 99 12.99 1.22 -7.53
C PRO A 99 12.94 1.71 -6.07
N GLN A 100 13.16 2.99 -5.84
CA GLN A 100 13.16 3.55 -4.49
C GLN A 100 11.77 3.51 -3.87
N SER A 101 11.72 3.39 -2.53
CA SER A 101 10.46 3.37 -1.80
C SER A 101 9.78 4.74 -1.82
N THR A 102 8.45 4.72 -1.91
CA THR A 102 7.57 5.90 -1.82
C THR A 102 7.74 6.62 -0.49
N ARG A 103 7.92 7.94 -0.52
CA ARG A 103 8.08 8.80 0.67
C ARG A 103 6.90 9.73 0.91
N GLY A 104 6.09 9.97 -0.10
CA GLY A 104 4.92 10.85 -0.07
C GLY A 104 3.89 10.43 -1.11
N VAL A 105 2.87 11.25 -1.32
CA VAL A 105 1.91 11.03 -2.41
C VAL A 105 2.56 11.35 -3.75
N SER A 106 2.31 10.54 -4.76
CA SER A 106 2.59 10.87 -6.15
C SER A 106 1.47 10.36 -7.05
N GLU A 107 1.32 10.98 -8.21
CA GLU A 107 0.29 10.66 -9.19
C GLU A 107 0.89 10.48 -10.58
N THR A 108 0.28 9.62 -11.38
CA THR A 108 0.51 9.56 -12.83
C THR A 108 -0.80 9.34 -13.56
N ARG A 109 -0.95 9.96 -14.74
CA ARG A 109 -2.15 9.85 -15.57
C ARG A 109 -1.81 9.23 -16.90
N LEU A 110 -2.56 8.17 -17.27
CA LEU A 110 -2.51 7.52 -18.57
C LEU A 110 -3.79 7.78 -19.34
N ALA A 111 -3.68 8.08 -20.64
CA ALA A 111 -4.80 8.07 -21.56
C ALA A 111 -4.77 6.77 -22.36
N ILE A 112 -5.80 5.95 -22.22
CA ILE A 112 -5.98 4.65 -22.87
C ILE A 112 -7.06 4.81 -23.93
N ARG A 113 -6.67 4.78 -25.22
CA ARG A 113 -7.59 4.80 -26.33
C ARG A 113 -7.95 3.38 -26.72
N TYR A 114 -9.24 3.07 -26.76
CA TYR A 114 -9.70 1.71 -26.99
C TYR A 114 -10.93 1.66 -27.91
N GLN A 115 -11.15 0.48 -28.52
CA GLN A 115 -12.34 0.15 -29.29
C GLN A 115 -13.39 -0.45 -28.35
N ARG A 116 -14.60 0.10 -28.36
CA ARG A 116 -15.71 -0.39 -27.54
C ARG A 116 -16.22 -1.73 -28.08
N SER A 117 -16.40 -2.70 -27.19
CA SER A 117 -16.86 -4.04 -27.58
C SER A 117 -18.37 -4.10 -27.79
N ASP A 118 -19.16 -3.50 -26.88
CA ASP A 118 -20.61 -3.65 -26.83
C ASP A 118 -21.31 -2.40 -26.23
N GLY A 119 -22.65 -2.37 -26.35
CA GLY A 119 -23.54 -1.39 -25.70
C GLY A 119 -24.04 -0.25 -26.59
N LEU A 120 -25.06 0.46 -26.11
CA LEU A 120 -25.70 1.60 -26.82
C LEU A 120 -24.71 2.69 -27.24
N LEU A 121 -23.64 2.89 -26.48
CA LEU A 121 -22.61 3.88 -26.78
C LEU A 121 -21.73 3.54 -27.98
N ARG A 122 -21.66 2.25 -28.41
CA ARG A 122 -20.95 1.84 -29.64
C ARG A 122 -21.57 2.46 -30.87
N HIS A 123 -22.91 2.54 -30.91
CA HIS A 123 -23.64 3.15 -32.02
C HIS A 123 -23.41 4.68 -32.12
N LEU A 124 -23.04 5.31 -30.98
CA LEU A 124 -22.74 6.76 -30.95
C LEU A 124 -21.25 7.03 -31.24
N LYS A 125 -20.35 6.14 -30.82
CA LYS A 125 -18.90 6.30 -30.99
C LYS A 125 -18.19 4.95 -30.82
N GLU A 126 -17.53 4.47 -31.86
CA GLU A 126 -16.79 3.19 -31.85
C GLU A 126 -15.56 3.19 -30.92
N LYS A 127 -14.93 4.34 -30.75
CA LYS A 127 -13.70 4.52 -29.96
C LYS A 127 -13.97 5.33 -28.71
N GLY A 128 -13.35 4.94 -27.61
CA GLY A 128 -13.39 5.66 -26.32
C GLY A 128 -11.99 6.01 -25.82
N THR A 129 -11.93 6.93 -24.87
CA THR A 129 -10.73 7.19 -24.08
C THR A 129 -11.06 6.93 -22.61
N LEU A 130 -10.22 6.13 -21.94
CA LEU A 130 -10.22 5.98 -20.49
C LEU A 130 -9.00 6.72 -19.94
N TYR A 131 -9.21 7.72 -19.10
CA TYR A 131 -8.16 8.33 -18.32
C TYR A 131 -7.98 7.53 -17.03
N LEU A 132 -6.77 7.00 -16.83
CA LEU A 132 -6.40 6.20 -15.66
C LEU A 132 -5.47 7.04 -14.80
N ASP A 133 -5.97 7.48 -13.64
CA ASP A 133 -5.19 8.17 -12.62
C ASP A 133 -4.71 7.14 -11.59
N ILE A 134 -3.41 7.02 -11.43
CA ILE A 134 -2.78 6.08 -10.50
C ILE A 134 -2.11 6.88 -9.40
N PHE A 135 -2.56 6.66 -8.15
CA PHE A 135 -2.04 7.30 -6.95
C PHE A 135 -1.17 6.34 -6.16
N ASP A 136 0.06 6.76 -5.90
CA ASP A 136 0.98 6.11 -4.97
C ASP A 136 1.03 6.89 -3.67
N TYR A 137 0.81 6.23 -2.54
CA TYR A 137 0.95 6.84 -1.22
C TYR A 137 1.45 5.83 -0.18
N PRO A 138 2.12 6.30 0.89
CA PRO A 138 2.61 5.42 1.94
C PRO A 138 1.46 4.65 2.60
N GLY A 139 1.59 3.35 2.71
CA GLY A 139 0.59 2.51 3.38
C GLY A 139 0.46 2.82 4.87
N GLU A 140 1.50 3.33 5.47
CA GLU A 140 1.52 3.77 6.86
C GLU A 140 0.49 4.87 7.14
N TRP A 141 0.16 5.72 6.15
CA TRP A 141 -0.85 6.77 6.31
C TRP A 141 -2.26 6.22 6.45
N LEU A 142 -2.52 5.01 5.91
CA LEU A 142 -3.81 4.35 6.13
C LEU A 142 -3.98 3.89 7.58
N LEU A 143 -2.89 3.62 8.30
CA LEU A 143 -2.96 3.27 9.71
C LEU A 143 -3.45 4.43 10.59
N ASP A 144 -3.42 5.64 10.06
CA ASP A 144 -3.88 6.84 10.77
C ASP A 144 -5.38 7.11 10.58
N LEU A 145 -6.01 6.58 9.53
CA LEU A 145 -7.44 6.81 9.28
C LEU A 145 -8.34 6.39 10.47
N PRO A 146 -8.09 5.28 11.20
CA PRO A 146 -8.86 4.95 12.40
C PRO A 146 -8.81 6.01 13.50
N LEU A 147 -7.80 6.89 13.51
CA LEU A 147 -7.72 7.99 14.47
C LEU A 147 -8.87 8.98 14.35
N LEU A 148 -9.54 9.05 13.18
CA LEU A 148 -10.70 9.91 12.98
C LEU A 148 -11.84 9.64 13.99
N ASP A 149 -11.94 8.40 14.47
CA ASP A 149 -12.96 8.00 15.45
C ASP A 149 -12.44 7.93 16.89
N LEU A 150 -11.16 8.17 17.11
CA LEU A 150 -10.52 8.02 18.41
C LEU A 150 -10.11 9.37 18.98
N GLY A 151 -10.51 9.67 20.21
CA GLY A 151 -9.92 10.76 20.99
C GLY A 151 -8.52 10.40 21.49
N PHE A 152 -7.81 11.39 22.06
CA PHE A 152 -6.43 11.22 22.54
C PHE A 152 -6.28 10.12 23.61
N GLU A 153 -7.23 10.03 24.53
CA GLU A 153 -7.27 8.97 25.55
C GLU A 153 -7.49 7.60 24.91
N GLU A 154 -8.52 7.49 24.06
CA GLU A 154 -8.90 6.23 23.41
C GLU A 154 -7.77 5.68 22.55
N TRP A 155 -7.11 6.55 21.77
CA TRP A 155 -5.91 6.20 21.01
C TRP A 155 -4.77 5.71 21.92
N SER A 156 -4.47 6.43 23.00
CA SER A 156 -3.42 6.02 23.94
C SER A 156 -3.71 4.68 24.58
N LEU A 157 -4.96 4.41 24.98
CA LEU A 157 -5.38 3.13 25.55
C LEU A 157 -5.34 1.99 24.54
N GLU A 158 -5.67 2.25 23.27
CA GLU A 158 -5.55 1.24 22.21
C GLU A 158 -4.09 0.83 21.99
N LEU A 159 -3.17 1.80 21.91
CA LEU A 159 -1.74 1.55 21.80
C LEU A 159 -1.16 0.86 23.05
N GLN A 160 -1.63 1.21 24.23
CA GLN A 160 -1.22 0.55 25.49
C GLN A 160 -1.51 -0.96 25.46
N ARG A 161 -2.66 -1.38 24.93
CA ARG A 161 -3.02 -2.81 24.81
C ARG A 161 -2.10 -3.56 23.84
N GLN A 162 -1.50 -2.85 22.89
CA GLN A 162 -0.61 -3.42 21.88
C GLN A 162 0.85 -3.41 22.30
N LEU A 163 1.17 -2.75 23.42
CA LEU A 163 2.52 -2.64 23.95
C LEU A 163 2.97 -3.95 24.59
N ASN A 164 3.38 -4.91 23.77
CA ASN A 164 3.87 -6.22 24.20
C ASN A 164 5.10 -6.65 23.39
N GLY A 165 5.81 -7.70 23.86
CA GLY A 165 6.94 -8.30 23.15
C GLY A 165 7.97 -7.28 22.66
N THR A 166 8.26 -7.28 21.36
CA THR A 166 9.25 -6.39 20.74
C THR A 166 8.86 -4.91 20.88
N HIS A 167 7.56 -4.56 20.73
CA HIS A 167 7.10 -3.19 20.93
C HIS A 167 7.40 -2.68 22.34
N ALA A 168 7.11 -3.46 23.36
CA ALA A 168 7.41 -3.09 24.76
C ALA A 168 8.91 -2.90 24.99
N ALA A 169 9.73 -3.82 24.48
CA ALA A 169 11.19 -3.75 24.64
C ALA A 169 11.77 -2.48 23.96
N LEU A 170 11.34 -2.16 22.75
CA LEU A 170 11.81 -0.99 22.01
C LEU A 170 11.32 0.34 22.62
N ALA A 171 10.12 0.36 23.20
CA ALA A 171 9.53 1.57 23.79
C ALA A 171 10.13 1.93 25.16
N GLN A 172 10.80 1.00 25.85
CA GLN A 172 11.23 1.12 27.26
C GLN A 172 12.00 2.41 27.55
N SER A 173 12.96 2.76 26.70
CA SER A 173 13.79 3.98 26.88
C SER A 173 12.94 5.26 26.83
N TRP A 174 12.07 5.37 25.84
CA TRP A 174 11.17 6.50 25.67
C TRP A 174 10.15 6.58 26.81
N LEU A 175 9.52 5.48 27.19
CA LEU A 175 8.55 5.42 28.31
C LEU A 175 9.17 5.86 29.64
N THR A 176 10.42 5.50 29.89
CA THR A 176 11.16 5.93 31.10
C THR A 176 11.35 7.46 31.14
N LYS A 177 11.51 8.11 29.99
CA LYS A 177 11.62 9.56 29.90
C LYS A 177 10.25 10.24 30.08
N VAL A 178 9.20 9.72 29.41
CA VAL A 178 7.82 10.23 29.54
C VAL A 178 7.34 10.15 31.00
N ALA A 179 7.68 9.11 31.75
CA ALA A 179 7.29 8.96 33.14
C ALA A 179 7.90 10.01 34.09
N LYS A 180 8.90 10.78 33.65
CA LYS A 180 9.56 11.84 34.49
C LYS A 180 8.87 13.19 34.40
N ILE A 181 8.01 13.44 33.40
CA ILE A 181 7.31 14.69 33.28
C ILE A 181 6.02 14.69 34.12
N GLN A 182 5.73 15.84 34.73
CA GLN A 182 4.46 16.06 35.40
C GLN A 182 3.47 16.62 34.36
N LEU A 183 2.46 15.84 34.02
CA LEU A 183 1.53 16.15 32.92
C LEU A 183 0.68 17.40 33.18
N THR A 184 0.58 17.87 34.44
CA THR A 184 -0.13 19.09 34.85
C THR A 184 0.73 20.36 34.82
N ASP A 185 2.07 20.21 34.73
CA ASP A 185 2.98 21.34 34.65
C ASP A 185 2.88 22.04 33.27
N THR A 186 3.28 23.30 33.25
CA THR A 186 3.40 24.08 32.02
C THR A 186 4.36 23.40 31.05
N ALA A 187 3.91 23.18 29.82
CA ALA A 187 4.67 22.47 28.80
C ALA A 187 5.90 23.27 28.37
N ASP A 188 7.05 22.62 28.38
CA ASP A 188 8.29 23.09 27.76
C ASP A 188 8.37 22.52 26.33
N GLU A 189 8.52 23.41 25.34
CA GLU A 189 8.54 23.07 23.93
C GLU A 189 9.75 22.19 23.54
N ASP A 190 10.91 22.44 24.12
CA ASP A 190 12.12 21.66 23.83
C ASP A 190 11.99 20.22 24.36
N ILE A 191 11.42 20.09 25.58
CA ILE A 191 11.14 18.77 26.18
C ILE A 191 10.10 18.03 25.36
N LEU A 192 9.01 18.70 24.93
CA LEU A 192 7.98 18.09 24.08
C LEU A 192 8.57 17.63 22.74
N ALA A 193 9.33 18.48 22.07
CA ALA A 193 9.95 18.15 20.80
C ALA A 193 10.91 16.95 20.93
N GLN A 194 11.71 16.91 22.03
CA GLN A 194 12.62 15.80 22.27
C GLN A 194 11.88 14.49 22.55
N LEU A 195 10.83 14.50 23.37
CA LEU A 195 10.04 13.30 23.67
C LEU A 195 9.26 12.79 22.45
N ALA A 196 8.75 13.69 21.61
CA ALA A 196 8.11 13.34 20.35
C ALA A 196 9.11 12.75 19.35
N LYS A 197 10.35 13.28 19.34
CA LYS A 197 11.43 12.70 18.55
C LYS A 197 11.80 11.29 19.05
N ASP A 198 11.93 11.10 20.36
CA ASP A 198 12.21 9.79 20.95
C ASP A 198 11.10 8.77 20.61
N TYR A 199 9.83 9.20 20.60
CA TYR A 199 8.71 8.39 20.15
C TYR A 199 8.82 8.03 18.65
N THR A 200 9.16 9.01 17.81
CA THR A 200 9.41 8.78 16.38
C THR A 200 10.57 7.80 16.16
N ASP A 201 11.66 7.95 16.93
CA ASP A 201 12.81 7.05 16.86
C ASP A 201 12.41 5.60 17.27
N TYR A 202 11.54 5.44 18.28
CA TYR A 202 10.94 4.14 18.63
C TYR A 202 10.15 3.56 17.46
N LEU A 203 9.28 4.32 16.81
CA LEU A 203 8.52 3.85 15.65
C LEU A 203 9.44 3.45 14.49
N TRP A 204 10.53 4.19 14.26
CA TRP A 204 11.56 3.83 13.29
C TRP A 204 12.28 2.52 13.63
N GLN A 205 12.56 2.27 14.91
CA GLN A 205 13.14 1.00 15.36
C GLN A 205 12.17 -0.16 15.12
N CYS A 206 10.87 0.02 15.41
CA CYS A 206 9.85 -0.97 15.09
C CYS A 206 9.89 -1.32 13.58
N LYS A 207 9.89 -0.31 12.73
CA LYS A 207 9.95 -0.50 11.27
C LYS A 207 11.23 -1.22 10.81
N LYS A 208 12.38 -0.93 11.42
CA LYS A 208 13.64 -1.61 11.13
C LYS A 208 13.61 -3.08 11.53
N GLN A 209 12.90 -3.42 12.61
CA GLN A 209 12.68 -4.79 13.09
C GLN A 209 11.59 -5.54 12.31
N GLY A 210 11.07 -4.95 11.23
CA GLY A 210 10.05 -5.59 10.37
C GLY A 210 8.64 -5.56 10.94
N LEU A 211 8.39 -4.73 11.97
CA LEU A 211 7.04 -4.49 12.46
C LEU A 211 6.29 -3.53 11.52
N HIS A 212 5.01 -3.77 11.33
CA HIS A 212 4.16 -3.06 10.37
C HIS A 212 3.14 -2.14 11.04
N PHE A 213 2.77 -2.44 12.30
CA PHE A 213 1.84 -1.59 13.05
C PHE A 213 2.58 -0.40 13.66
N ILE A 214 2.60 0.71 12.92
CA ILE A 214 3.31 1.95 13.23
C ILE A 214 2.31 3.11 13.16
N GLN A 215 1.99 3.70 14.31
CA GLN A 215 1.01 4.78 14.38
C GLN A 215 1.46 5.89 15.34
N PRO A 216 1.45 7.18 14.93
CA PRO A 216 1.01 7.65 13.61
C PRO A 216 2.00 7.34 12.47
N GLY A 217 1.47 6.97 11.31
CA GLY A 217 2.29 6.65 10.13
C GLY A 217 3.06 7.86 9.56
N ARG A 218 2.50 9.06 9.71
CA ARG A 218 3.14 10.32 9.31
C ARG A 218 4.39 10.66 10.14
N PHE A 219 4.60 10.05 11.31
CA PHE A 219 5.83 10.26 12.11
C PHE A 219 7.04 9.61 11.45
N VAL A 220 6.86 8.47 10.81
CA VAL A 220 7.94 7.79 10.08
C VAL A 220 8.02 8.19 8.61
N LEU A 221 6.94 8.70 8.03
CA LEU A 221 6.89 9.20 6.66
C LEU A 221 6.14 10.53 6.63
N PRO A 222 6.77 11.62 7.14
CA PRO A 222 6.11 12.92 7.33
C PRO A 222 5.72 13.59 6.01
N GLY A 223 6.42 13.30 4.91
CA GLY A 223 6.22 14.01 3.65
C GLY A 223 6.47 15.51 3.81
N GLU A 224 5.50 16.31 3.41
CA GLU A 224 5.52 17.77 3.50
C GLU A 224 5.45 18.33 4.95
N LEU A 225 5.18 17.47 5.94
CA LEU A 225 5.07 17.86 7.36
C LEU A 225 6.36 17.67 8.14
N GLU A 226 7.48 17.37 7.48
CA GLU A 226 8.76 17.18 8.16
C GLU A 226 9.14 18.41 8.99
N GLY A 227 9.40 18.19 10.29
CA GLY A 227 9.73 19.27 11.24
C GLY A 227 8.52 20.08 11.76
N ALA A 228 7.29 19.82 11.28
CA ALA A 228 6.12 20.56 11.73
C ALA A 228 5.76 20.25 13.20
N PRO A 229 5.42 21.27 14.04
CA PRO A 229 4.95 21.06 15.41
C PRO A 229 3.72 20.17 15.53
N ALA A 230 2.94 20.04 14.45
CA ALA A 230 1.79 19.15 14.35
C ALA A 230 2.16 17.66 14.49
N LEU A 231 3.44 17.29 14.30
CA LEU A 231 3.95 15.94 14.54
C LEU A 231 4.69 15.80 15.89
N GLN A 232 4.64 16.82 16.75
CA GLN A 232 5.31 16.81 18.05
C GLN A 232 4.34 16.47 19.18
N PHE A 233 3.83 15.25 19.17
CA PHE A 233 3.01 14.67 20.24
C PHE A 233 3.31 13.17 20.37
N PHE A 234 2.83 12.56 21.44
CA PHE A 234 3.01 11.13 21.71
C PHE A 234 1.88 10.61 22.61
N PRO A 235 1.59 9.28 22.60
CA PRO A 235 0.54 8.70 23.43
C PRO A 235 1.00 8.58 24.90
N LEU A 236 0.04 8.59 25.81
CA LEU A 236 0.29 8.39 27.24
C LEU A 236 -0.04 6.96 27.64
N LEU A 237 0.95 6.04 27.49
CA LEU A 237 0.75 4.59 27.63
C LEU A 237 0.86 4.06 29.08
N HIS A 238 1.12 4.92 30.05
CA HIS A 238 1.35 4.55 31.44
C HIS A 238 0.21 4.94 32.39
N LEU A 239 -0.84 5.58 31.87
CA LEU A 239 -1.91 6.13 32.69
C LEU A 239 -3.02 5.09 32.93
N SER A 240 -3.49 5.06 34.17
CA SER A 240 -4.73 4.35 34.56
C SER A 240 -5.97 5.19 34.24
N ALA A 241 -7.15 4.56 34.23
CA ALA A 241 -8.41 5.25 34.01
C ALA A 241 -8.67 6.39 35.03
N SER A 242 -8.27 6.20 36.29
CA SER A 242 -8.40 7.23 37.33
C SER A 242 -7.49 8.44 37.07
N GLN A 243 -6.25 8.21 36.61
CA GLN A 243 -5.32 9.27 36.26
C GLN A 243 -5.80 10.07 35.04
N TRP A 244 -6.38 9.42 34.03
CA TRP A 244 -7.02 10.12 32.92
C TRP A 244 -8.15 11.04 33.36
N GLN A 245 -9.02 10.57 34.27
CA GLN A 245 -10.11 11.37 34.81
C GLN A 245 -9.60 12.55 35.66
N GLN A 246 -8.51 12.35 36.41
CA GLN A 246 -7.86 13.41 37.19
C GLN A 246 -7.27 14.50 36.28
N LEU A 247 -6.47 14.09 35.26
CA LEU A 247 -5.86 15.03 34.30
C LEU A 247 -6.90 15.87 33.55
N LYS A 248 -8.02 15.29 33.14
CA LYS A 248 -9.10 16.02 32.49
C LYS A 248 -9.72 17.11 33.37
N ARG A 249 -9.67 16.95 34.70
CA ARG A 249 -10.20 17.95 35.66
C ARG A 249 -9.18 19.01 36.06
N GLU A 250 -7.90 18.61 36.18
CA GLU A 250 -6.86 19.44 36.80
C GLU A 250 -5.94 20.14 35.80
N ALA A 251 -5.83 19.62 34.57
CA ALA A 251 -4.90 20.14 33.57
C ALA A 251 -5.30 21.56 33.12
N LYS A 252 -4.35 22.49 33.21
CA LYS A 252 -4.48 23.85 32.69
C LYS A 252 -4.21 23.87 31.18
N SER A 253 -4.60 24.94 30.49
CA SER A 253 -4.46 25.10 29.03
C SER A 253 -3.04 24.98 28.49
N GLU A 254 -2.04 25.39 29.32
CA GLU A 254 -0.62 25.35 28.98
C GLU A 254 0.08 24.06 29.43
N SER A 255 -0.61 23.11 30.05
CA SER A 255 -0.01 21.91 30.60
C SER A 255 0.43 20.94 29.48
N TYR A 256 1.41 20.07 29.80
CA TYR A 256 1.82 19.01 28.87
C TYR A 256 0.61 18.21 28.35
N PHE A 257 -0.31 17.82 29.25
CA PHE A 257 -1.51 17.09 28.87
C PHE A 257 -2.36 17.86 27.86
N ALA A 258 -2.62 19.14 28.10
CA ALA A 258 -3.45 19.96 27.23
C ALA A 258 -2.79 20.20 25.86
N VAL A 259 -1.48 20.45 25.83
CA VAL A 259 -0.72 20.68 24.60
C VAL A 259 -0.68 19.39 23.75
N LEU A 260 -0.40 18.22 24.37
CA LEU A 260 -0.42 16.93 23.67
C LEU A 260 -1.80 16.63 23.08
N THR A 261 -2.86 16.82 23.88
CA THR A 261 -4.25 16.64 23.41
C THR A 261 -4.56 17.55 22.22
N LYS A 262 -4.20 18.85 22.32
CA LYS A 262 -4.44 19.84 21.26
C LYS A 262 -3.69 19.48 19.96
N ARG A 263 -2.43 19.03 20.05
CA ARG A 263 -1.64 18.63 18.87
C ARG A 263 -2.19 17.36 18.22
N TYR A 264 -2.59 16.37 19.03
CA TYR A 264 -3.26 15.17 18.54
C TYR A 264 -4.58 15.53 17.82
N GLU A 265 -5.43 16.36 18.40
CA GLU A 265 -6.67 16.79 17.79
C GLU A 265 -6.45 17.58 16.49
N TYR A 266 -5.42 18.45 16.46
CA TYR A 266 -5.03 19.13 15.22
C TYR A 266 -4.59 18.13 14.14
N TYR A 267 -3.74 17.15 14.50
CA TYR A 267 -3.30 16.10 13.62
C TYR A 267 -4.49 15.33 13.04
N ARG A 268 -5.38 14.88 13.89
CA ARG A 268 -6.58 14.13 13.52
C ARG A 268 -7.50 14.94 12.57
N GLN A 269 -7.81 16.19 12.92
CA GLN A 269 -8.81 16.99 12.21
C GLN A 269 -8.30 17.65 10.93
N HIS A 270 -7.01 17.94 10.82
CA HIS A 270 -6.47 18.69 9.68
C HIS A 270 -5.59 17.80 8.80
N ILE A 271 -4.81 16.89 9.37
CA ILE A 271 -3.87 16.09 8.61
C ILE A 271 -4.53 14.77 8.17
N VAL A 272 -5.07 14.00 9.12
CA VAL A 272 -5.69 12.71 8.79
C VAL A 272 -6.99 12.91 8.02
N LYS A 273 -7.85 13.82 8.48
CA LYS A 273 -9.10 14.15 7.80
C LYS A 273 -8.85 14.77 6.42
N GLY A 274 -7.86 15.66 6.31
CA GLY A 274 -7.48 16.23 5.02
C GLY A 274 -7.00 15.18 4.02
N PHE A 275 -6.22 14.18 4.46
CA PHE A 275 -5.85 13.04 3.60
C PHE A 275 -7.08 12.22 3.18
N TYR A 276 -8.01 11.94 4.09
CA TYR A 276 -9.24 11.22 3.78
C TYR A 276 -10.06 11.95 2.72
N GLU A 277 -10.40 13.23 2.94
CA GLU A 277 -11.28 14.02 2.07
C GLU A 277 -10.63 14.34 0.71
N ASN A 278 -9.36 14.67 0.66
CA ASN A 278 -8.68 15.09 -0.56
C ASN A 278 -8.25 13.92 -1.45
N TYR A 279 -7.98 12.75 -0.86
CA TYR A 279 -7.44 11.61 -1.58
C TYR A 279 -8.31 10.36 -1.43
N PHE A 280 -8.41 9.79 -0.23
CA PHE A 280 -8.98 8.47 -0.02
C PHE A 280 -10.43 8.35 -0.52
N GLU A 281 -11.26 9.34 -0.24
CA GLU A 281 -12.66 9.37 -0.66
C GLU A 281 -12.84 9.51 -2.19
N THR A 282 -11.81 9.92 -2.90
CA THR A 282 -11.89 10.18 -4.35
C THR A 282 -11.57 8.97 -5.21
N PHE A 283 -11.09 7.87 -4.62
CA PHE A 283 -10.69 6.68 -5.36
C PHE A 283 -11.89 5.83 -5.78
N ASP A 284 -11.84 5.32 -7.02
CA ASP A 284 -12.83 4.38 -7.54
C ASP A 284 -12.40 2.93 -7.25
N ARG A 285 -11.09 2.63 -7.26
CA ARG A 285 -10.52 1.29 -7.05
C ARG A 285 -9.29 1.35 -6.18
N GLN A 286 -9.06 0.28 -5.44
CA GLN A 286 -7.90 0.20 -4.57
C GLN A 286 -7.18 -1.13 -4.69
N VAL A 287 -5.84 -1.04 -4.69
CA VAL A 287 -4.90 -2.17 -4.62
C VAL A 287 -4.17 -2.11 -3.29
N ILE A 288 -4.17 -3.21 -2.55
CA ILE A 288 -3.42 -3.37 -1.30
C ILE A 288 -2.37 -4.44 -1.50
N LEU A 289 -1.11 -4.03 -1.45
CA LEU A 289 0.05 -4.90 -1.61
C LEU A 289 0.59 -5.35 -0.25
N ALA A 290 0.90 -6.63 -0.11
CA ALA A 290 1.57 -7.17 1.07
C ALA A 290 2.66 -8.17 0.70
N ASP A 291 3.83 -8.03 1.30
CA ASP A 291 4.90 -9.03 1.28
C ASP A 291 4.66 -10.04 2.40
N CYS A 292 4.00 -11.14 2.10
CA CYS A 292 3.67 -12.16 3.10
C CYS A 292 4.88 -13.05 3.45
N LEU A 293 5.93 -13.10 2.62
CA LEU A 293 7.06 -14.00 2.81
C LEU A 293 8.09 -13.47 3.81
N THR A 294 8.39 -12.17 3.75
CA THR A 294 9.40 -11.57 4.62
C THR A 294 9.05 -11.67 6.12
N PRO A 295 7.82 -11.36 6.59
CA PRO A 295 7.46 -11.55 8.00
C PRO A 295 7.49 -13.02 8.46
N LEU A 296 7.21 -13.98 7.59
CA LEU A 296 7.37 -15.41 7.90
C LEU A 296 8.82 -15.75 8.26
N ASN A 297 9.79 -15.17 7.55
CA ASN A 297 11.21 -15.39 7.85
C ASN A 297 11.64 -14.79 9.21
N HIS A 298 10.99 -13.70 9.64
CA HIS A 298 11.41 -12.98 10.84
C HIS A 298 10.96 -13.68 12.12
N SER A 299 9.66 -13.73 12.36
CA SER A 299 9.11 -14.32 13.57
C SER A 299 7.58 -14.40 13.53
N ARG A 300 7.00 -15.19 14.46
CA ARG A 300 5.57 -15.18 14.74
C ARG A 300 5.05 -13.77 15.07
N GLN A 301 5.82 -13.00 15.84
CA GLN A 301 5.41 -11.65 16.23
C GLN A 301 5.35 -10.70 15.05
N ALA A 302 6.35 -10.69 14.15
CA ALA A 302 6.36 -9.87 12.94
C ALA A 302 5.18 -10.24 12.01
N PHE A 303 4.86 -11.53 11.92
CA PHE A 303 3.71 -12.00 11.15
C PHE A 303 2.37 -11.56 11.76
N SER A 304 2.21 -11.70 13.08
CA SER A 304 1.02 -11.23 13.81
C SER A 304 0.85 -9.72 13.74
N ASP A 305 1.94 -8.97 13.80
CA ASP A 305 1.96 -7.52 13.67
C ASP A 305 1.52 -7.07 12.26
N MET A 306 2.00 -7.76 11.22
CA MET A 306 1.53 -7.54 9.85
C MET A 306 0.02 -7.83 9.72
N GLN A 307 -0.47 -8.92 10.30
CA GLN A 307 -1.89 -9.25 10.31
C GLN A 307 -2.71 -8.14 10.97
N GLN A 308 -2.24 -7.63 12.10
CA GLN A 308 -2.89 -6.53 12.80
C GLN A 308 -2.91 -5.24 11.98
N ALA A 309 -1.80 -4.90 11.32
CA ALA A 309 -1.73 -3.74 10.42
C ALA A 309 -2.74 -3.87 9.25
N LEU A 310 -2.83 -5.06 8.64
CA LEU A 310 -3.82 -5.32 7.59
C LEU A 310 -5.26 -5.21 8.11
N HIS A 311 -5.56 -5.72 9.31
CA HIS A 311 -6.89 -5.58 9.92
C HIS A 311 -7.27 -4.12 10.17
N GLN A 312 -6.32 -3.28 10.59
CA GLN A 312 -6.56 -1.84 10.75
C GLN A 312 -6.90 -1.18 9.41
N LEU A 313 -6.27 -1.60 8.31
CA LEU A 313 -6.62 -1.09 6.98
C LEU A 313 -8.10 -1.35 6.62
N PHE A 314 -8.66 -2.49 7.04
CA PHE A 314 -10.07 -2.81 6.80
C PHE A 314 -11.04 -1.93 7.59
N ARG A 315 -10.66 -1.49 8.78
CA ARG A 315 -11.49 -0.56 9.57
C ARG A 315 -11.78 0.72 8.77
N ASN A 316 -10.85 1.14 7.91
CA ASN A 316 -10.98 2.34 7.09
C ASN A 316 -12.15 2.27 6.09
N PHE A 317 -12.49 1.08 5.60
CA PHE A 317 -13.61 0.90 4.68
C PHE A 317 -14.98 0.97 5.37
N HIS A 318 -15.02 1.09 6.71
CA HIS A 318 -16.25 1.17 7.51
C HIS A 318 -16.73 2.59 7.80
N TYR A 319 -15.86 3.59 7.62
CA TYR A 319 -16.12 4.95 8.06
C TYR A 319 -17.36 5.59 7.42
N GLY A 320 -17.85 5.08 6.29
CA GLY A 320 -19.05 5.60 5.64
C GLY A 320 -20.40 5.27 6.31
N LYS A 321 -20.47 4.37 7.31
CA LYS A 321 -21.77 3.82 7.78
C LYS A 321 -22.23 4.19 9.20
N ARG A 322 -21.40 4.75 10.07
CA ARG A 322 -21.73 4.90 11.50
C ARG A 322 -22.25 6.28 11.94
N HIS A 323 -22.03 7.35 11.22
CA HIS A 323 -22.61 8.64 11.56
C HIS A 323 -23.68 9.06 10.56
N LEU A 324 -24.85 9.51 11.06
CA LEU A 324 -25.98 10.03 10.27
C LEU A 324 -25.60 11.18 9.32
N LEU A 325 -24.51 11.90 9.62
CA LEU A 325 -23.92 12.92 8.76
C LEU A 325 -23.07 12.32 7.61
N ASN A 326 -22.59 11.08 7.73
CA ASN A 326 -21.73 10.42 6.76
C ASN A 326 -22.47 9.61 5.68
N ARG A 327 -23.80 9.65 5.64
CA ARG A 327 -24.58 9.08 4.51
C ARG A 327 -24.29 9.76 3.17
N LEU A 328 -23.66 10.94 3.19
CA LEU A 328 -23.21 11.66 1.99
C LEU A 328 -21.80 11.23 1.54
N PHE A 329 -21.04 10.49 2.38
CA PHE A 329 -19.64 10.13 2.16
C PHE A 329 -19.47 8.61 2.17
N SER A 330 -20.16 7.90 1.29
CA SER A 330 -19.85 6.50 1.00
C SER A 330 -18.62 6.46 0.13
N PRO A 331 -17.55 5.73 0.49
CA PRO A 331 -16.38 5.60 -0.40
C PRO A 331 -16.86 5.05 -1.74
N LYS A 332 -16.41 5.69 -2.83
CA LYS A 332 -16.76 5.31 -4.20
C LYS A 332 -16.06 4.03 -4.67
N ILE A 333 -15.27 3.39 -3.82
CA ILE A 333 -14.49 2.20 -4.19
C ILE A 333 -15.43 1.08 -4.58
N ASP A 334 -15.43 0.72 -5.86
CA ASP A 334 -16.21 -0.39 -6.44
C ASP A 334 -15.42 -1.70 -6.49
N LYS A 335 -14.07 -1.63 -6.53
CA LYS A 335 -13.20 -2.81 -6.55
C LYS A 335 -12.02 -2.65 -5.59
N LEU A 336 -11.74 -3.73 -4.86
CA LEU A 336 -10.63 -3.85 -3.92
C LEU A 336 -9.82 -5.11 -4.23
N MET A 337 -8.52 -4.96 -4.48
CA MET A 337 -7.65 -6.09 -4.80
C MET A 337 -6.55 -6.24 -3.77
N PHE A 338 -6.45 -7.44 -3.20
CA PHE A 338 -5.38 -7.83 -2.29
C PHE A 338 -4.33 -8.63 -3.03
N ILE A 339 -3.09 -8.17 -2.96
CA ILE A 339 -2.00 -8.75 -3.74
C ILE A 339 -0.86 -9.17 -2.81
N ALA A 340 -0.58 -10.47 -2.76
CA ALA A 340 0.66 -10.98 -2.22
C ALA A 340 1.78 -10.74 -3.26
N THR A 341 2.80 -10.00 -2.88
CA THR A 341 3.91 -9.64 -3.75
C THR A 341 5.07 -10.63 -3.67
N LYS A 342 6.09 -10.45 -4.52
CA LYS A 342 7.29 -11.31 -4.60
C LYS A 342 6.97 -12.78 -4.88
N ALA A 343 5.93 -13.02 -5.67
CA ALA A 343 5.49 -14.38 -6.02
C ALA A 343 6.51 -15.16 -6.86
N ASP A 344 7.52 -14.51 -7.40
CA ASP A 344 8.66 -15.13 -8.06
C ASP A 344 9.74 -15.62 -7.09
N HIS A 345 9.62 -15.34 -5.80
CA HIS A 345 10.49 -15.91 -4.75
C HIS A 345 10.06 -17.31 -4.32
N ILE A 346 8.99 -17.83 -4.91
CA ILE A 346 8.49 -19.19 -4.73
C ILE A 346 8.25 -19.86 -6.09
N THR A 347 8.14 -21.18 -6.11
CA THR A 347 7.79 -21.90 -7.34
C THR A 347 6.30 -21.73 -7.67
N THR A 348 5.95 -21.79 -8.97
CA THR A 348 4.59 -21.46 -9.44
C THR A 348 3.49 -22.39 -8.90
N ASP A 349 3.83 -23.62 -8.53
CA ASP A 349 2.92 -24.57 -7.87
C ASP A 349 2.52 -24.16 -6.45
N GLN A 350 3.28 -23.25 -5.83
CA GLN A 350 2.98 -22.72 -4.49
C GLN A 350 2.14 -21.43 -4.51
N LEU A 351 1.85 -20.86 -5.69
CA LEU A 351 1.01 -19.66 -5.82
C LEU A 351 -0.37 -19.79 -5.14
N PRO A 352 -1.08 -20.94 -5.26
CA PRO A 352 -2.34 -21.13 -4.54
C PRO A 352 -2.20 -21.01 -3.02
N ASN A 353 -1.08 -21.50 -2.44
CA ASN A 353 -0.80 -21.40 -1.02
C ASN A 353 -0.58 -19.93 -0.60
N LEU A 354 0.20 -19.19 -1.38
CA LEU A 354 0.46 -17.77 -1.10
C LEU A 354 -0.83 -16.93 -1.18
N ILE A 355 -1.68 -17.19 -2.17
CA ILE A 355 -3.01 -16.55 -2.29
C ILE A 355 -3.91 -16.95 -1.11
N GLY A 356 -3.90 -18.23 -0.73
CA GLY A 356 -4.65 -18.74 0.44
C GLY A 356 -4.21 -18.09 1.74
N LEU A 357 -2.89 -17.92 1.93
CA LEU A 357 -2.31 -17.22 3.08
C LEU A 357 -2.75 -15.75 3.11
N MET A 358 -2.66 -15.04 1.98
CA MET A 358 -3.12 -13.65 1.87
C MET A 358 -4.61 -13.52 2.21
N ARG A 359 -5.44 -14.41 1.68
CA ARG A 359 -6.89 -14.43 1.97
C ARG A 359 -7.17 -14.61 3.46
N GLN A 360 -6.46 -15.51 4.14
CA GLN A 360 -6.63 -15.73 5.57
C GLN A 360 -6.14 -14.55 6.41
N LEU A 361 -5.04 -13.90 6.03
CA LEU A 361 -4.54 -12.70 6.70
C LEU A 361 -5.57 -11.57 6.76
N VAL A 362 -6.41 -11.48 5.73
CA VAL A 362 -7.39 -10.40 5.61
C VAL A 362 -8.83 -10.85 5.93
N GLN A 363 -9.08 -12.14 6.16
CA GLN A 363 -10.42 -12.73 6.27
C GLN A 363 -11.28 -12.13 7.37
N GLU A 364 -10.71 -11.80 8.53
CA GLU A 364 -11.48 -11.19 9.62
C GLU A 364 -11.97 -9.78 9.26
N GLY A 365 -11.18 -9.02 8.50
CA GLY A 365 -11.58 -7.73 7.95
C GLY A 365 -12.52 -7.86 6.74
N GLY A 366 -12.38 -8.91 5.93
CA GLY A 366 -13.09 -9.10 4.67
C GLY A 366 -14.60 -9.27 4.79
N ARG A 367 -15.11 -9.81 5.91
CA ARG A 367 -16.56 -9.90 6.16
C ARG A 367 -17.29 -8.56 6.05
N TYR A 368 -16.59 -7.48 6.29
CA TYR A 368 -17.15 -6.14 6.25
C TYR A 368 -17.16 -5.55 4.84
N VAL A 369 -16.18 -5.91 4.02
CA VAL A 369 -16.11 -5.49 2.61
C VAL A 369 -17.20 -6.15 1.78
N GLU A 370 -17.52 -7.42 2.07
CA GLU A 370 -18.64 -8.15 1.45
C GLU A 370 -20.01 -7.47 1.68
N PHE A 371 -20.22 -6.88 2.87
CA PHE A 371 -21.44 -6.13 3.19
C PHE A 371 -21.56 -4.77 2.47
N ALA A 372 -20.46 -4.30 1.85
CA ALA A 372 -20.41 -2.99 1.22
C ALA A 372 -20.58 -3.04 -0.31
N ASP A 373 -20.92 -4.20 -0.89
CA ASP A 373 -21.01 -4.45 -2.35
C ASP A 373 -19.70 -4.10 -3.11
N ILE A 374 -18.55 -4.17 -2.43
CA ILE A 374 -17.24 -3.95 -3.04
C ILE A 374 -16.74 -5.27 -3.64
N ALA A 375 -16.57 -5.31 -4.96
CA ALA A 375 -15.99 -6.48 -5.62
C ALA A 375 -14.54 -6.67 -5.15
N THR A 376 -14.26 -7.83 -4.54
CA THR A 376 -12.94 -8.12 -3.93
C THR A 376 -12.30 -9.33 -4.61
N ASP A 377 -10.99 -9.22 -4.90
CA ASP A 377 -10.20 -10.33 -5.42
C ASP A 377 -8.83 -10.44 -4.74
N TYR A 378 -8.25 -11.63 -4.81
CA TYR A 378 -6.98 -12.00 -4.18
C TYR A 378 -6.06 -12.64 -5.20
N THR A 379 -4.83 -12.15 -5.31
CA THR A 379 -3.83 -12.74 -6.21
C THR A 379 -2.43 -12.70 -5.62
N ALA A 380 -1.51 -13.41 -6.27
CA ALA A 380 -0.08 -13.34 -5.98
C ALA A 380 0.66 -12.96 -7.27
N ILE A 381 1.54 -11.98 -7.20
CA ILE A 381 2.25 -11.45 -8.38
C ILE A 381 3.76 -11.24 -8.11
N ALA A 382 4.52 -11.23 -9.18
CA ALA A 382 5.79 -10.53 -9.24
C ALA A 382 5.64 -9.35 -10.21
N SER A 383 5.65 -8.14 -9.66
CA SER A 383 5.56 -6.91 -10.47
C SER A 383 6.77 -6.77 -11.39
N ILE A 384 7.95 -7.04 -10.87
CA ILE A 384 9.22 -7.15 -11.57
C ILE A 384 9.78 -8.51 -11.22
N ARG A 385 9.94 -9.38 -12.20
CA ARG A 385 10.39 -10.74 -11.99
C ARG A 385 11.90 -10.78 -11.86
N ALA A 386 12.39 -11.11 -10.67
CA ALA A 386 13.81 -11.22 -10.34
C ALA A 386 14.38 -12.63 -10.56
N THR A 387 13.51 -13.66 -10.52
CA THR A 387 13.93 -15.06 -10.65
C THR A 387 13.35 -15.73 -11.89
N GLN A 388 13.94 -16.84 -12.27
CA GLN A 388 13.42 -17.77 -13.28
C GLN A 388 13.19 -19.13 -12.67
N GLN A 389 12.04 -19.76 -12.98
CA GLN A 389 11.81 -21.14 -12.60
C GLN A 389 12.53 -22.08 -13.55
N VAL A 390 13.29 -23.00 -13.00
CA VAL A 390 14.02 -24.05 -13.71
C VAL A 390 13.62 -25.43 -13.18
N VAL A 391 13.85 -26.47 -13.97
CA VAL A 391 13.70 -27.86 -13.54
C VAL A 391 15.08 -28.43 -13.25
N VAL A 392 15.28 -28.95 -12.06
CA VAL A 392 16.52 -29.59 -11.62
C VAL A 392 16.28 -31.08 -11.45
N ASN A 393 17.21 -31.90 -11.95
CA ASN A 393 17.17 -33.34 -11.78
C ASN A 393 18.22 -33.71 -10.72
N GLN A 394 17.80 -34.32 -9.63
CA GLN A 394 18.67 -34.81 -8.58
C GLN A 394 18.21 -36.21 -8.15
N ASN A 395 19.12 -37.16 -8.12
CA ASN A 395 18.86 -38.56 -7.75
C ASN A 395 17.69 -39.22 -8.52
N GLY A 396 17.56 -38.87 -9.81
CA GLY A 396 16.49 -39.42 -10.68
C GLY A 396 15.10 -38.77 -10.47
N GLN A 397 14.98 -37.77 -9.62
CA GLN A 397 13.75 -37.03 -9.44
C GLN A 397 13.90 -35.60 -10.00
N SER A 398 12.86 -35.16 -10.73
CA SER A 398 12.76 -33.79 -11.26
C SER A 398 11.96 -32.93 -10.31
N PHE A 399 12.47 -31.77 -9.94
CA PHE A 399 11.74 -30.79 -9.14
C PHE A 399 11.95 -29.37 -9.67
N LYS A 400 11.00 -28.51 -9.37
CA LYS A 400 11.05 -27.08 -9.72
C LYS A 400 11.96 -26.36 -8.74
N ALA A 401 12.83 -25.52 -9.28
CA ALA A 401 13.74 -24.66 -8.50
C ALA A 401 13.68 -23.24 -9.04
N LEU A 402 14.21 -22.28 -8.28
CA LEU A 402 14.37 -20.90 -8.68
C LEU A 402 15.83 -20.61 -8.97
N GLN A 403 16.05 -19.84 -10.02
CA GLN A 403 17.38 -19.28 -10.36
C GLN A 403 17.32 -17.77 -10.34
N GLY A 404 18.24 -17.12 -9.62
CA GLY A 404 18.33 -15.67 -9.50
C GLY A 404 19.61 -15.23 -8.83
N ILE A 405 19.83 -13.92 -8.70
CA ILE A 405 20.94 -13.33 -7.94
C ILE A 405 20.43 -13.06 -6.52
N ARG A 406 20.96 -13.79 -5.55
CA ARG A 406 20.55 -13.65 -4.15
C ARG A 406 21.08 -12.34 -3.55
N SER A 407 20.20 -11.63 -2.82
CA SER A 407 20.53 -10.29 -2.31
C SER A 407 21.60 -10.29 -1.21
N SER A 408 21.69 -11.37 -0.42
CA SER A 408 22.58 -11.44 0.75
C SER A 408 24.07 -11.49 0.39
N ASP A 409 24.42 -12.18 -0.71
CA ASP A 409 25.80 -12.42 -1.14
C ASP A 409 26.08 -12.06 -2.60
N LYS A 410 25.06 -11.58 -3.33
CA LYS A 410 25.12 -11.21 -4.74
C LYS A 410 25.54 -12.37 -5.67
N GLN A 411 25.36 -13.62 -5.22
CA GLN A 411 25.68 -14.80 -6.01
C GLN A 411 24.48 -15.26 -6.83
N LYS A 412 24.77 -15.75 -8.05
CA LYS A 412 23.76 -16.46 -8.84
C LYS A 412 23.54 -17.85 -8.23
N VAL A 413 22.33 -18.12 -7.79
CA VAL A 413 21.95 -19.36 -7.13
C VAL A 413 20.86 -20.08 -7.88
N THR A 414 20.82 -21.41 -7.74
CA THR A 414 19.69 -22.26 -8.11
C THR A 414 19.29 -23.03 -6.87
N LEU A 415 18.08 -22.80 -6.38
CA LEU A 415 17.64 -23.37 -5.10
C LEU A 415 16.16 -23.71 -5.10
N TYR A 416 15.76 -24.60 -4.19
CA TYR A 416 14.35 -24.80 -3.82
C TYR A 416 14.01 -23.79 -2.71
N PRO A 417 12.98 -22.92 -2.89
CA PRO A 417 12.74 -21.78 -1.98
C PRO A 417 12.06 -22.16 -0.66
N GLY A 418 11.85 -23.44 -0.40
CA GLY A 418 11.02 -23.89 0.71
C GLY A 418 9.53 -23.93 0.38
N SER A 419 8.69 -24.27 1.35
CA SER A 419 7.25 -24.42 1.15
C SER A 419 6.48 -23.29 1.82
N VAL A 420 5.60 -22.65 1.05
CA VAL A 420 4.67 -21.63 1.57
C VAL A 420 3.55 -22.35 2.33
N PRO A 421 3.24 -21.93 3.58
CA PRO A 421 2.11 -22.50 4.30
C PRO A 421 0.79 -22.14 3.61
N GLY A 422 -0.08 -23.11 3.39
CA GLY A 422 -1.42 -22.90 2.81
C GLY A 422 -2.42 -22.32 3.81
N ARG A 423 -2.06 -22.23 5.09
CA ARG A 423 -2.85 -21.67 6.20
C ARG A 423 -1.95 -20.88 7.12
N LEU A 424 -2.57 -20.03 7.95
CA LEU A 424 -1.84 -19.31 9.02
C LEU A 424 -1.10 -20.33 9.91
N PRO A 425 0.23 -20.18 10.07
CA PRO A 425 1.01 -21.10 10.89
C PRO A 425 0.56 -21.09 12.36
N SER A 426 0.54 -22.26 12.99
CA SER A 426 0.23 -22.39 14.42
C SER A 426 1.31 -21.78 15.31
N ALA A 427 0.98 -21.55 16.58
CA ALA A 427 1.93 -21.01 17.54
C ALA A 427 3.21 -21.86 17.67
N ASP A 428 3.04 -23.18 17.63
CA ASP A 428 4.12 -24.15 17.85
C ASP A 428 5.06 -24.27 16.64
N PHE A 429 4.63 -23.81 15.45
CA PHE A 429 5.45 -23.88 14.26
C PHE A 429 6.79 -23.16 14.46
N TRP A 430 6.76 -21.90 14.93
CA TRP A 430 7.97 -21.10 15.11
C TRP A 430 8.86 -21.51 16.30
N GLN A 431 8.41 -22.45 17.16
CA GLN A 431 9.27 -23.01 18.20
C GLN A 431 10.26 -24.03 17.64
N ASN A 432 9.84 -24.76 16.58
CA ASN A 432 10.57 -25.91 16.07
C ASN A 432 11.06 -25.71 14.61
N GLN A 433 10.56 -24.73 13.91
CA GLN A 433 10.82 -24.48 12.49
C GLN A 433 10.93 -22.97 12.22
N LYS A 434 11.59 -22.62 11.13
CA LYS A 434 11.64 -21.27 10.60
C LYS A 434 11.47 -21.31 9.09
N PHE A 435 10.99 -20.21 8.54
CA PHE A 435 10.99 -20.00 7.10
C PHE A 435 12.31 -19.34 6.68
N GLU A 436 12.79 -19.67 5.49
CA GLU A 436 14.02 -19.12 4.91
C GLU A 436 13.81 -18.82 3.41
N PHE A 437 12.89 -17.88 3.13
CA PHE A 437 12.70 -17.39 1.76
C PHE A 437 13.79 -16.37 1.44
N ASP A 438 14.60 -16.67 0.42
CA ASP A 438 15.63 -15.76 -0.05
C ASP A 438 15.06 -14.50 -0.69
N GLN A 439 15.81 -13.41 -0.61
CA GLN A 439 15.56 -12.18 -1.35
C GLN A 439 16.47 -12.14 -2.57
N PHE A 440 15.97 -11.58 -3.68
CA PHE A 440 16.71 -11.54 -4.93
C PHE A 440 16.90 -10.11 -5.44
N GLU A 441 18.01 -9.89 -6.15
CA GLU A 441 18.28 -8.65 -6.88
C GLU A 441 17.45 -8.59 -8.15
N PRO A 442 17.10 -7.38 -8.66
CA PRO A 442 16.40 -7.25 -9.91
C PRO A 442 17.28 -7.74 -11.07
N ARG A 443 16.64 -8.27 -12.11
CA ARG A 443 17.31 -8.51 -13.38
C ARG A 443 17.55 -7.17 -14.08
N ARG A 444 18.72 -6.98 -14.69
CA ARG A 444 18.96 -5.82 -15.54
C ARG A 444 17.97 -5.79 -16.69
N LEU A 445 17.33 -4.63 -16.86
CA LEU A 445 16.39 -4.37 -17.94
C LEU A 445 17.15 -3.79 -19.14
N GLU A 446 17.00 -4.39 -20.31
CA GLU A 446 17.58 -3.84 -21.53
C GLU A 446 16.73 -2.67 -22.07
N GLN A 447 17.36 -1.79 -22.85
CA GLN A 447 16.66 -0.64 -23.40
C GLN A 447 15.53 -1.05 -24.32
N GLY A 448 14.30 -0.61 -24.00
CA GLY A 448 13.10 -0.95 -24.76
C GLY A 448 12.49 -2.33 -24.46
N GLU A 449 13.07 -3.07 -23.53
CA GLU A 449 12.54 -4.33 -23.04
C GLU A 449 11.30 -4.08 -22.16
N ASN A 450 10.29 -4.96 -22.27
CA ASN A 450 9.20 -4.99 -21.31
C ASN A 450 9.68 -5.55 -19.97
N ILE A 451 9.23 -4.95 -18.89
CA ILE A 451 9.50 -5.49 -17.55
C ILE A 451 8.89 -6.90 -17.44
N PRO A 452 9.70 -7.94 -17.20
CA PRO A 452 9.18 -9.28 -17.00
C PRO A 452 8.37 -9.33 -15.70
N HIS A 453 7.17 -9.88 -15.77
CA HIS A 453 6.25 -9.96 -14.63
C HIS A 453 5.68 -11.36 -14.45
N LEU A 454 4.96 -11.55 -13.35
CA LEU A 454 4.13 -12.73 -13.11
C LEU A 454 2.72 -12.25 -12.68
N ARG A 455 1.69 -12.58 -13.51
CA ARG A 455 0.26 -12.32 -13.25
C ARG A 455 -0.17 -10.84 -13.18
N MET A 456 0.58 -9.91 -13.76
CA MET A 456 0.13 -8.52 -13.90
C MET A 456 -1.11 -8.41 -14.81
N ASP A 457 -1.25 -9.32 -15.78
CA ASP A 457 -2.40 -9.45 -16.67
C ASP A 457 -3.71 -9.72 -15.91
N ALA A 458 -3.70 -10.59 -14.89
CA ALA A 458 -4.85 -10.84 -14.02
C ALA A 458 -5.25 -9.59 -13.23
N VAL A 459 -4.26 -8.82 -12.76
CA VAL A 459 -4.49 -7.53 -12.08
C VAL A 459 -5.14 -6.53 -13.01
N LEU A 460 -4.60 -6.36 -14.23
CA LEU A 460 -5.16 -5.46 -15.25
C LEU A 460 -6.58 -5.87 -15.63
N GLN A 461 -6.86 -7.18 -15.78
CA GLN A 461 -8.20 -7.67 -16.06
C GLN A 461 -9.19 -7.31 -14.95
N PHE A 462 -8.83 -7.55 -13.69
CA PHE A 462 -9.71 -7.20 -12.58
C PHE A 462 -9.92 -5.69 -12.48
N LEU A 463 -8.86 -4.89 -12.58
CA LEU A 463 -8.92 -3.46 -12.39
C LEU A 463 -9.51 -2.70 -13.60
N LEU A 464 -9.37 -3.18 -14.83
CA LEU A 464 -9.70 -2.41 -16.04
C LEU A 464 -10.68 -3.11 -16.97
N GLY A 465 -10.83 -4.45 -16.87
CA GLY A 465 -11.57 -5.25 -17.85
C GLY A 465 -13.04 -4.86 -18.05
N ASP A 466 -13.69 -4.30 -17.03
CA ASP A 466 -15.09 -3.82 -17.12
C ASP A 466 -15.23 -2.39 -17.69
N LYS A 467 -14.11 -1.71 -17.91
CA LYS A 467 -14.09 -0.32 -18.44
C LYS A 467 -13.62 -0.24 -19.89
N LEU A 468 -12.94 -1.30 -20.37
CA LEU A 468 -12.31 -1.35 -21.71
C LEU A 468 -12.96 -2.32 -22.70
#